data_e29f7c3d795fa5487634ff08aa26d34e
#
_entry.id   e29f7c3d795fa5487634ff08aa26d34e
#
_cell.length_a   1.000
_cell.length_b   1.000
_cell.length_c   1.000
_cell.angle_alpha   90.00
_cell.angle_beta   90.00
_cell.angle_gamma   90.00
#
_symmetry.space_group_name_H-M   'P 1'
#
loop_
_entity.id
_entity.type
_entity.pdbx_description
1 polymer ?
#
loop_
_entity_poly.entity_id
_entity_poly.type
_entity_poly.pdbx_seq_one_letter_code
_entity_poly.pdbx_strand_id
1 'polypeptide(L)'
;VANGVSASVDKETATAGETVTVTATSIPQGQILDTVTVVGKDSTPIETTVSGNSATFKMPDQDVTITNVTFRTANTYTVTFSSSDNKSGTVSATNGTTSLNSPATVTEGDEVTFTAKPNDGYALSGWTVNGISASSTANPYKITVSNNTTVVANFKVEDSGTIVNDMYFLYGSTNNPTSWEGQQGYNQAGYGKYNVYKKDGKYIVTLNKEHYKQLYFAFSTSNYYKNMTPKDKLAGVNPVSYTHLR
;
A
#
# COMPACT_ATOMS: atom_id res chain seq x y z
N VAL A 1 19.22 -29.51 18.68
CA VAL A 1 19.63 -28.41 19.56
C VAL A 1 20.17 -29.01 20.83
N ALA A 2 21.35 -28.58 21.27
CA ALA A 2 21.93 -29.05 22.54
C ALA A 2 21.06 -28.61 23.74
N ASN A 3 21.16 -29.38 24.82
CA ASN A 3 20.39 -29.11 26.02
C ASN A 3 20.82 -27.75 26.63
N GLY A 4 19.85 -26.90 26.98
CA GLY A 4 20.08 -25.57 27.56
C GLY A 4 20.28 -24.45 26.54
N VAL A 5 20.24 -24.73 25.22
CA VAL A 5 20.29 -23.71 24.17
C VAL A 5 18.88 -23.23 23.83
N SER A 6 18.63 -21.91 23.98
CA SER A 6 17.33 -21.29 23.74
C SER A 6 17.09 -21.04 22.23
N ALA A 7 16.93 -22.11 21.47
CA ALA A 7 16.66 -22.07 20.03
C ALA A 7 15.72 -23.19 19.60
N SER A 8 14.99 -22.95 18.52
CA SER A 8 14.20 -23.96 17.80
C SER A 8 14.68 -24.04 16.35
N VAL A 9 14.35 -25.14 15.69
CA VAL A 9 14.66 -25.38 14.28
C VAL A 9 13.37 -25.54 13.48
N ASP A 10 13.38 -25.13 12.23
CA ASP A 10 12.24 -25.33 11.30
C ASP A 10 12.09 -26.81 10.86
N LYS A 11 13.18 -27.61 10.99
CA LYS A 11 13.24 -29.02 10.60
C LYS A 11 14.07 -29.82 11.61
N GLU A 12 13.55 -30.92 12.09
CA GLU A 12 14.29 -31.84 12.93
C GLU A 12 15.21 -32.75 12.11
N THR A 13 14.87 -32.98 10.84
CA THR A 13 15.67 -33.74 9.87
C THR A 13 15.75 -32.99 8.57
N ALA A 14 16.92 -33.01 7.93
CA ALA A 14 17.15 -32.36 6.62
C ALA A 14 18.16 -33.20 5.82
N THR A 15 18.06 -33.16 4.50
CA THR A 15 19.04 -33.79 3.60
C THR A 15 20.20 -32.83 3.32
N ALA A 16 21.36 -33.39 2.92
CA ALA A 16 22.52 -32.59 2.57
C ALA A 16 22.18 -31.53 1.51
N GLY A 17 22.65 -30.29 1.74
CA GLY A 17 22.38 -29.12 0.89
C GLY A 17 21.10 -28.35 1.20
N GLU A 18 20.17 -28.91 1.96
CA GLU A 18 18.97 -28.17 2.38
C GLU A 18 19.33 -27.02 3.33
N THR A 19 18.57 -25.94 3.27
CA THR A 19 18.67 -24.85 4.24
C THR A 19 17.87 -25.20 5.49
N VAL A 20 18.51 -25.08 6.64
CA VAL A 20 17.89 -25.18 7.95
C VAL A 20 17.88 -23.81 8.61
N THR A 21 16.74 -23.45 9.21
CA THR A 21 16.57 -22.20 9.95
C THR A 21 16.56 -22.48 11.45
N VAL A 22 17.42 -21.78 12.16
CA VAL A 22 17.47 -21.77 13.63
C VAL A 22 16.91 -20.48 14.14
N THR A 23 15.88 -20.52 14.99
CA THR A 23 15.26 -19.33 15.55
C THR A 23 15.52 -19.25 17.04
N ALA A 24 16.03 -18.13 17.53
CA ALA A 24 16.20 -17.87 18.95
C ALA A 24 14.82 -17.79 19.64
N THR A 25 14.61 -18.57 20.70
CA THR A 25 13.32 -18.67 21.39
C THR A 25 13.18 -17.74 22.58
N SER A 26 14.30 -17.19 23.09
CA SER A 26 14.32 -16.25 24.20
C SER A 26 15.44 -15.25 23.97
N ILE A 27 15.06 -14.02 23.58
CA ILE A 27 15.99 -12.92 23.36
C ILE A 27 15.85 -11.95 24.52
N PRO A 28 16.96 -11.64 25.24
CA PRO A 28 16.92 -10.66 26.32
C PRO A 28 16.50 -9.26 25.82
N GLN A 29 15.80 -8.52 26.66
CA GLN A 29 15.34 -7.18 26.31
C GLN A 29 16.51 -6.26 25.90
N GLY A 30 16.35 -5.57 24.77
CA GLY A 30 17.38 -4.66 24.23
C GLY A 30 18.55 -5.38 23.57
N GLN A 31 18.45 -6.68 23.35
CA GLN A 31 19.45 -7.47 22.64
C GLN A 31 18.90 -8.01 21.33
N ILE A 32 19.81 -8.44 20.46
CA ILE A 32 19.54 -9.09 19.19
C ILE A 32 20.43 -10.33 19.07
N LEU A 33 20.00 -11.30 18.29
CA LEU A 33 20.81 -12.48 17.98
C LEU A 33 22.14 -12.06 17.37
N ASP A 34 23.23 -12.57 17.93
CA ASP A 34 24.59 -12.29 17.47
C ASP A 34 25.16 -13.48 16.69
N THR A 35 25.24 -14.64 17.32
CA THR A 35 25.73 -15.84 16.65
C THR A 35 24.89 -17.07 16.99
N VAL A 36 24.86 -18.02 16.06
CA VAL A 36 24.41 -19.39 16.29
C VAL A 36 25.56 -20.32 15.95
N THR A 37 26.01 -21.11 16.89
CA THR A 37 27.09 -22.08 16.66
C THR A 37 26.50 -23.46 16.34
N VAL A 38 26.80 -23.91 15.13
CA VAL A 38 26.43 -25.25 14.64
C VAL A 38 27.70 -26.03 14.38
N VAL A 39 27.76 -27.24 14.85
CA VAL A 39 28.91 -28.15 14.64
C VAL A 39 28.48 -29.49 14.07
N GLY A 40 29.33 -30.06 13.24
CA GLY A 40 29.20 -31.44 12.77
C GLY A 40 29.55 -32.46 13.83
N LYS A 41 29.41 -33.75 13.53
CA LYS A 41 29.68 -34.87 14.42
C LYS A 41 31.13 -34.92 14.93
N ASP A 42 32.07 -34.42 14.14
CA ASP A 42 33.49 -34.30 14.46
C ASP A 42 33.85 -32.96 15.12
N SER A 43 32.86 -32.18 15.55
CA SER A 43 33.02 -30.82 16.10
C SER A 43 33.48 -29.79 15.06
N THR A 44 33.46 -30.09 13.77
CA THR A 44 33.75 -29.11 12.70
C THR A 44 32.67 -28.04 12.68
N PRO A 45 33.05 -26.74 12.73
CA PRO A 45 32.08 -25.63 12.64
C PRO A 45 31.39 -25.63 11.29
N ILE A 46 30.09 -25.39 11.31
CA ILE A 46 29.25 -25.16 10.14
C ILE A 46 28.95 -23.66 10.04
N GLU A 47 29.19 -23.08 8.88
CA GLU A 47 28.96 -21.66 8.64
C GLU A 47 27.45 -21.33 8.78
N THR A 48 27.15 -20.26 9.53
CA THR A 48 25.80 -19.76 9.74
C THR A 48 25.68 -18.33 9.28
N THR A 49 24.50 -17.96 8.76
CA THR A 49 24.16 -16.58 8.39
C THR A 49 23.03 -16.10 9.27
N VAL A 50 23.31 -15.07 10.10
CA VAL A 50 22.33 -14.47 11.01
C VAL A 50 21.52 -13.41 10.28
N SER A 51 20.19 -13.40 10.48
CA SER A 51 19.27 -12.39 10.00
C SER A 51 18.11 -12.22 11.01
N GLY A 52 18.04 -11.03 11.62
CA GLY A 52 17.06 -10.76 12.68
C GLY A 52 17.21 -11.71 13.86
N ASN A 53 16.17 -12.45 14.19
CA ASN A 53 16.12 -13.39 15.30
C ASN A 53 16.41 -14.82 14.89
N SER A 54 16.88 -15.04 13.68
CA SER A 54 17.15 -16.37 13.13
C SER A 54 18.52 -16.44 12.47
N ALA A 55 19.04 -17.65 12.35
CA ALA A 55 20.21 -17.95 11.55
C ALA A 55 19.91 -19.11 10.61
N THR A 56 20.54 -19.12 9.45
CA THR A 56 20.42 -20.21 8.48
C THR A 56 21.77 -20.87 8.24
N PHE A 57 21.75 -22.16 7.96
CA PHE A 57 22.92 -22.88 7.48
C PHE A 57 22.52 -23.93 6.43
N LYS A 58 23.51 -24.38 5.67
CA LYS A 58 23.35 -25.52 4.75
C LYS A 58 23.65 -26.81 5.46
N MET A 59 22.69 -27.77 5.41
CA MET A 59 22.88 -29.08 6.03
C MET A 59 24.05 -29.83 5.34
N PRO A 60 25.10 -30.24 6.06
CA PRO A 60 26.16 -31.10 5.50
C PRO A 60 25.66 -32.55 5.37
N ASP A 61 26.49 -33.41 4.78
CA ASP A 61 26.21 -34.85 4.68
C ASP A 61 26.62 -35.57 6.00
N GLN A 62 26.19 -35.04 7.14
CA GLN A 62 26.39 -35.59 8.47
C GLN A 62 25.43 -34.95 9.49
N ASP A 63 25.27 -35.60 10.63
CA ASP A 63 24.51 -35.04 11.74
C ASP A 63 25.18 -33.74 12.26
N VAL A 64 24.36 -32.81 12.67
CA VAL A 64 24.80 -31.52 13.23
C VAL A 64 24.17 -31.26 14.58
N THR A 65 24.88 -30.51 15.42
CA THR A 65 24.38 -30.06 16.72
C THR A 65 24.48 -28.55 16.82
N ILE A 66 23.39 -27.87 17.20
CA ILE A 66 23.40 -26.47 17.58
C ILE A 66 23.84 -26.38 19.02
N THR A 67 25.02 -25.87 19.28
CA THR A 67 25.69 -25.91 20.58
C THR A 67 25.59 -24.61 21.35
N ASN A 68 25.42 -23.48 20.69
CA ASN A 68 25.37 -22.19 21.34
C ASN A 68 24.58 -21.14 20.54
N VAL A 69 23.99 -20.19 21.28
CA VAL A 69 23.34 -18.99 20.77
C VAL A 69 23.79 -17.82 21.61
N THR A 70 24.32 -16.78 20.99
CA THR A 70 24.78 -15.56 21.68
C THR A 70 23.95 -14.37 21.27
N PHE A 71 23.90 -13.36 22.14
CA PHE A 71 23.21 -12.12 21.92
C PHE A 71 24.15 -10.94 22.13
N ARG A 72 23.91 -9.86 21.43
CA ARG A 72 24.55 -8.57 21.63
C ARG A 72 23.53 -7.47 21.88
N THR A 73 23.95 -6.36 22.43
CA THR A 73 23.10 -5.17 22.51
C THR A 73 22.68 -4.73 21.11
N ALA A 74 21.40 -4.49 20.94
CA ALA A 74 20.86 -3.96 19.71
C ALA A 74 21.33 -2.52 19.49
N ASN A 75 21.71 -2.17 18.27
CA ASN A 75 21.99 -0.80 17.90
C ASN A 75 20.68 -0.01 17.78
N THR A 76 20.80 1.31 17.73
CA THR A 76 19.68 2.18 17.36
C THR A 76 20.00 2.91 16.06
N TYR A 77 19.00 3.09 15.21
CA TYR A 77 19.11 3.73 13.93
C TYR A 77 18.10 4.84 13.76
N THR A 78 18.43 5.82 12.94
CA THR A 78 17.52 6.90 12.58
C THR A 78 16.67 6.48 11.39
N VAL A 79 15.35 6.53 11.54
CA VAL A 79 14.38 6.34 10.48
C VAL A 79 13.76 7.70 10.14
N THR A 80 13.98 8.13 8.91
CA THR A 80 13.39 9.36 8.37
C THR A 80 12.35 8.99 7.32
N PHE A 81 11.17 9.61 7.36
CA PHE A 81 10.13 9.35 6.38
C PHE A 81 9.42 10.63 5.98
N SER A 82 9.04 10.70 4.71
CA SER A 82 8.36 11.84 4.11
C SER A 82 7.51 11.46 2.91
N SER A 83 6.62 12.36 2.52
CA SER A 83 5.99 12.36 1.20
C SER A 83 6.97 12.93 0.16
N SER A 84 6.91 12.45 -1.08
CA SER A 84 7.65 13.04 -2.20
C SER A 84 7.17 14.45 -2.53
N ASP A 85 5.88 14.72 -2.26
CA ASP A 85 5.24 16.03 -2.39
C ASP A 85 4.05 16.12 -1.43
N ASN A 86 4.06 17.14 -0.56
CA ASN A 86 3.00 17.35 0.44
C ASN A 86 1.62 17.67 -0.16
N LYS A 87 1.56 18.08 -1.44
CA LYS A 87 0.29 18.30 -2.15
C LYS A 87 -0.35 16.99 -2.61
N SER A 88 0.48 15.96 -2.83
CA SER A 88 0.03 14.68 -3.39
C SER A 88 -0.45 13.70 -2.31
N GLY A 89 0.01 13.86 -1.07
CA GLY A 89 -0.36 12.97 0.02
C GLY A 89 0.55 13.09 1.23
N THR A 90 0.25 12.30 2.25
CA THR A 90 1.00 12.24 3.51
C THR A 90 1.46 10.82 3.80
N VAL A 91 2.44 10.69 4.69
CA VAL A 91 2.91 9.40 5.21
C VAL A 91 2.96 9.45 6.72
N SER A 92 2.58 8.36 7.36
CA SER A 92 2.74 8.11 8.79
C SER A 92 3.51 6.82 9.01
N ALA A 93 4.12 6.66 10.18
CA ALA A 93 4.82 5.43 10.52
C ALA A 93 4.52 5.00 11.96
N THR A 94 4.58 3.69 12.20
CA THR A 94 4.47 3.09 13.53
C THR A 94 5.53 2.02 13.74
N ASN A 95 5.97 1.88 15.01
CA ASN A 95 6.72 0.72 15.50
C ASN A 95 5.79 -0.05 16.44
N GLY A 96 5.29 -1.21 16.00
CA GLY A 96 4.17 -1.87 16.64
C GLY A 96 2.95 -0.94 16.71
N THR A 97 2.47 -0.64 17.91
CA THR A 97 1.36 0.30 18.16
C THR A 97 1.80 1.75 18.39
N THR A 98 3.09 2.01 18.49
CA THR A 98 3.64 3.33 18.80
C THR A 98 3.79 4.17 17.53
N SER A 99 3.15 5.33 17.48
CA SER A 99 3.33 6.29 16.37
C SER A 99 4.71 6.93 16.43
N LEU A 100 5.33 7.07 15.27
CA LEU A 100 6.65 7.68 15.10
C LEU A 100 6.52 9.09 14.50
N ASN A 101 7.40 10.00 14.94
CA ASN A 101 7.63 11.29 14.29
C ASN A 101 8.92 11.23 13.49
N SER A 102 8.94 11.77 12.28
CA SER A 102 10.14 11.80 11.43
C SER A 102 11.02 13.01 11.75
N PRO A 103 12.33 12.82 12.05
CA PRO A 103 13.06 11.58 12.21
C PRO A 103 12.74 10.87 13.54
N ALA A 104 12.82 9.53 13.56
CA ALA A 104 12.63 8.69 14.74
C ALA A 104 13.87 7.83 15.01
N THR A 105 14.15 7.58 16.30
CA THR A 105 15.14 6.59 16.70
C THR A 105 14.43 5.24 16.90
N VAL A 106 14.91 4.20 16.23
CA VAL A 106 14.32 2.85 16.21
C VAL A 106 15.40 1.83 16.52
N THR A 107 15.06 0.78 17.25
CA THR A 107 15.98 -0.30 17.61
C THR A 107 16.22 -1.22 16.42
N GLU A 108 17.43 -1.70 16.29
CA GLU A 108 17.79 -2.73 15.30
C GLU A 108 16.89 -3.95 15.42
N GLY A 109 16.40 -4.44 14.29
CA GLY A 109 15.49 -5.59 14.25
C GLY A 109 14.01 -5.23 14.38
N ASP A 110 13.65 -4.02 14.81
CA ASP A 110 12.24 -3.61 14.86
C ASP A 110 11.63 -3.49 13.47
N GLU A 111 10.38 -3.88 13.33
CA GLU A 111 9.58 -3.70 12.12
C GLU A 111 8.84 -2.36 12.17
N VAL A 112 9.18 -1.46 11.27
CA VAL A 112 8.47 -0.18 11.08
C VAL A 112 7.47 -0.31 9.95
N THR A 113 6.24 0.09 10.24
CA THR A 113 5.12 0.08 9.30
C THR A 113 4.83 1.50 8.83
N PHE A 114 4.90 1.74 7.52
CA PHE A 114 4.60 3.02 6.88
C PHE A 114 3.24 2.97 6.20
N THR A 115 2.42 3.99 6.43
CA THR A 115 1.11 4.13 5.80
C THR A 115 1.05 5.43 5.00
N ALA A 116 0.86 5.30 3.71
CA ALA A 116 0.64 6.42 2.80
C ALA A 116 -0.84 6.76 2.73
N LYS A 117 -1.16 8.04 2.76
CA LYS A 117 -2.51 8.57 2.54
C LYS A 117 -2.47 9.54 1.37
N PRO A 118 -2.86 9.11 0.16
CA PRO A 118 -2.99 10.01 -0.97
C PRO A 118 -4.05 11.09 -0.70
N ASN A 119 -3.81 12.30 -1.21
CA ASN A 119 -4.81 13.35 -1.30
C ASN A 119 -5.75 13.10 -2.49
N ASP A 120 -6.86 13.84 -2.56
CA ASP A 120 -7.84 13.71 -3.63
C ASP A 120 -7.18 13.93 -5.00
N GLY A 121 -7.46 13.03 -5.94
CA GLY A 121 -6.89 13.04 -7.28
C GLY A 121 -5.48 12.45 -7.39
N TYR A 122 -4.96 11.85 -6.32
CA TYR A 122 -3.66 11.19 -6.32
C TYR A 122 -3.77 9.74 -5.89
N ALA A 123 -2.82 8.93 -6.29
CA ALA A 123 -2.66 7.55 -5.88
C ALA A 123 -1.20 7.29 -5.47
N LEU A 124 -0.99 6.35 -4.55
CA LEU A 124 0.36 5.90 -4.24
C LEU A 124 0.98 5.23 -5.48
N SER A 125 2.13 5.70 -5.91
CA SER A 125 2.88 5.11 -7.02
C SER A 125 3.95 4.13 -6.57
N GLY A 126 4.36 4.20 -5.30
CA GLY A 126 5.34 3.29 -4.70
C GLY A 126 6.14 3.95 -3.60
N TRP A 127 7.19 3.27 -3.18
CA TRP A 127 8.08 3.68 -2.10
C TRP A 127 9.51 3.78 -2.58
N THR A 128 10.26 4.70 -2.02
CA THR A 128 11.70 4.81 -2.18
C THR A 128 12.36 4.60 -0.82
N VAL A 129 13.34 3.70 -0.75
CA VAL A 129 14.11 3.42 0.46
C VAL A 129 15.57 3.73 0.17
N ASN A 130 16.16 4.63 0.95
CA ASN A 130 17.55 5.09 0.79
C ASN A 130 17.88 5.51 -0.66
N GLY A 131 16.94 6.21 -1.32
CA GLY A 131 17.08 6.68 -2.69
C GLY A 131 16.82 5.63 -3.77
N ILE A 132 16.52 4.39 -3.42
CA ILE A 132 16.25 3.28 -4.35
C ILE A 132 14.77 2.95 -4.35
N SER A 133 14.16 2.78 -5.54
CA SER A 133 12.76 2.34 -5.64
C SER A 133 12.60 0.94 -5.04
N ALA A 134 11.65 0.80 -4.13
CA ALA A 134 11.35 -0.48 -3.48
C ALA A 134 10.55 -1.45 -4.37
N SER A 135 10.20 -1.06 -5.61
CA SER A 135 9.37 -1.86 -6.54
C SER A 135 8.08 -2.38 -5.91
N SER A 136 7.53 -1.66 -4.91
CA SER A 136 6.35 -2.04 -4.14
C SER A 136 5.36 -0.90 -4.10
N THR A 137 4.07 -1.23 -4.23
CA THR A 137 2.92 -0.34 -4.00
C THR A 137 2.11 -0.78 -2.80
N ALA A 138 2.63 -1.72 -2.00
CA ALA A 138 1.96 -2.18 -0.78
C ALA A 138 1.71 -1.01 0.17
N ASN A 139 0.52 -0.94 0.72
CA ASN A 139 0.14 0.07 1.70
C ASN A 139 -0.78 -0.59 2.75
N PRO A 140 -0.29 -0.80 3.96
CA PRO A 140 0.97 -0.34 4.52
C PRO A 140 2.22 -1.05 3.95
N TYR A 141 3.36 -0.36 4.00
CA TYR A 141 4.68 -0.85 3.63
C TYR A 141 5.51 -1.08 4.89
N LYS A 142 6.23 -2.19 4.97
CA LYS A 142 6.97 -2.59 6.17
C LYS A 142 8.44 -2.80 5.86
N ILE A 143 9.30 -2.41 6.79
CA ILE A 143 10.73 -2.70 6.77
C ILE A 143 11.21 -3.14 8.15
N THR A 144 12.19 -4.06 8.17
CA THR A 144 12.99 -4.37 9.37
C THR A 144 14.19 -3.46 9.40
N VAL A 145 14.40 -2.75 10.50
CA VAL A 145 15.45 -1.75 10.64
C VAL A 145 16.79 -2.42 10.93
N SER A 146 17.78 -2.22 10.05
CA SER A 146 19.15 -2.72 10.21
C SER A 146 20.22 -1.64 10.01
N ASN A 147 19.83 -0.44 9.62
CA ASN A 147 20.68 0.72 9.42
C ASN A 147 19.86 2.01 9.43
N ASN A 148 20.53 3.18 9.34
CA ASN A 148 19.84 4.45 9.13
C ASN A 148 19.06 4.39 7.82
N THR A 149 17.76 4.70 7.88
CA THR A 149 16.87 4.48 6.76
C THR A 149 16.04 5.72 6.45
N THR A 150 15.94 6.06 5.18
CA THR A 150 15.05 7.09 4.66
C THR A 150 13.99 6.45 3.79
N VAL A 151 12.71 6.69 4.09
CA VAL A 151 11.58 6.17 3.34
C VAL A 151 10.76 7.32 2.78
N VAL A 152 10.48 7.28 1.48
CA VAL A 152 9.66 8.28 0.79
C VAL A 152 8.46 7.60 0.16
N ALA A 153 7.26 8.08 0.50
CA ALA A 153 6.04 7.70 -0.19
C ALA A 153 5.94 8.52 -1.48
N ASN A 154 5.94 7.86 -2.63
CA ASN A 154 5.81 8.50 -3.93
C ASN A 154 4.35 8.45 -4.39
N PHE A 155 3.85 9.59 -4.85
CA PHE A 155 2.49 9.71 -5.35
C PHE A 155 2.52 10.09 -6.84
N LYS A 156 1.46 9.73 -7.52
CA LYS A 156 1.18 10.15 -8.89
C LYS A 156 -0.24 10.68 -8.96
N VAL A 157 -0.52 11.50 -9.95
CA VAL A 157 -1.92 11.85 -10.27
C VAL A 157 -2.69 10.55 -10.51
N GLU A 158 -3.82 10.41 -9.86
CA GLU A 158 -4.69 9.25 -10.08
C GLU A 158 -5.10 9.23 -11.55
N ASP A 159 -4.87 8.09 -12.19
CA ASP A 159 -5.35 7.91 -13.55
C ASP A 159 -6.88 7.86 -13.53
N SER A 160 -7.49 8.97 -13.88
CA SER A 160 -8.94 9.08 -13.99
C SER A 160 -9.52 8.22 -15.13
N GLY A 161 -8.67 7.52 -15.86
CA GLY A 161 -9.04 6.74 -17.04
C GLY A 161 -8.93 7.52 -18.33
N THR A 162 -9.30 6.91 -19.43
CA THR A 162 -9.29 7.53 -20.76
C THR A 162 -10.49 8.43 -20.92
N ILE A 163 -10.26 9.68 -21.36
CA ILE A 163 -11.36 10.60 -21.70
C ILE A 163 -12.16 10.02 -22.87
N VAL A 164 -13.47 9.93 -22.72
CA VAL A 164 -14.38 9.50 -23.77
C VAL A 164 -14.85 10.76 -24.51
N ASN A 165 -14.24 11.03 -25.66
CA ASN A 165 -14.40 12.29 -26.38
C ASN A 165 -15.83 12.59 -26.88
N ASP A 166 -16.66 11.57 -27.03
CA ASP A 166 -18.00 11.67 -27.59
C ASP A 166 -19.12 11.47 -26.55
N MET A 167 -18.79 11.43 -25.27
CA MET A 167 -19.77 11.35 -24.20
C MET A 167 -19.85 12.64 -23.40
N TYR A 168 -21.07 13.13 -23.22
CA TYR A 168 -21.36 14.28 -22.40
C TYR A 168 -22.20 13.84 -21.22
N PHE A 169 -21.84 14.34 -20.06
CA PHE A 169 -22.65 14.19 -18.87
C PHE A 169 -23.55 15.43 -18.74
N LEU A 170 -24.84 15.20 -18.69
CA LEU A 170 -25.84 16.22 -18.52
C LEU A 170 -26.45 16.09 -17.12
N TYR A 171 -26.49 17.21 -16.41
CA TYR A 171 -27.16 17.27 -15.12
C TYR A 171 -28.19 18.41 -15.12
N GLY A 172 -29.24 18.23 -14.36
CA GLY A 172 -30.25 19.26 -14.13
C GLY A 172 -30.75 19.18 -12.71
N SER A 173 -31.07 20.31 -12.13
CA SER A 173 -31.83 20.37 -10.88
C SER A 173 -33.22 20.89 -11.20
N THR A 174 -34.22 20.04 -11.09
CA THR A 174 -35.63 20.44 -11.20
C THR A 174 -36.41 19.82 -10.03
N ASN A 175 -37.37 20.56 -9.54
CA ASN A 175 -38.28 20.07 -8.49
C ASN A 175 -39.31 19.08 -9.06
N ASN A 176 -39.35 18.86 -10.38
CA ASN A 176 -40.25 17.95 -11.03
C ASN A 176 -39.52 17.08 -12.07
N PRO A 177 -39.22 15.81 -11.71
CA PRO A 177 -38.49 14.89 -12.58
C PRO A 177 -39.26 14.46 -13.84
N THR A 178 -40.55 14.71 -13.93
CA THR A 178 -41.39 14.29 -15.04
C THR A 178 -41.54 15.32 -16.13
N SER A 179 -41.15 16.57 -15.89
CA SER A 179 -41.17 17.64 -16.88
C SER A 179 -39.76 18.13 -17.18
N TRP A 180 -39.24 17.69 -18.30
CA TRP A 180 -38.06 18.25 -18.92
C TRP A 180 -38.36 19.57 -19.64
N GLU A 181 -39.58 20.08 -19.48
CA GLU A 181 -40.08 21.31 -20.07
C GLU A 181 -39.36 22.57 -19.57
N GLY A 182 -38.65 22.45 -18.47
CA GLY A 182 -37.68 23.43 -18.02
C GLY A 182 -36.35 23.41 -18.78
N GLN A 183 -36.35 23.34 -20.11
CA GLN A 183 -35.12 23.54 -20.89
C GLN A 183 -34.41 24.85 -20.55
N GLN A 184 -35.11 25.83 -20.01
CA GLN A 184 -34.53 27.04 -19.45
C GLN A 184 -33.71 26.78 -18.20
N GLY A 185 -34.12 25.87 -17.34
CA GLY A 185 -33.33 25.43 -16.20
C GLY A 185 -32.04 24.70 -16.61
N TYR A 186 -32.08 23.99 -17.70
CA TYR A 186 -30.94 23.34 -18.33
C TYR A 186 -29.88 24.33 -18.83
N ASN A 187 -30.31 25.44 -19.42
CA ASN A 187 -29.41 26.48 -19.93
C ASN A 187 -28.92 27.41 -18.81
N GLN A 188 -29.65 27.55 -17.73
CA GLN A 188 -29.30 28.47 -16.63
C GLN A 188 -28.53 27.76 -15.50
N ALA A 189 -28.68 26.46 -15.33
CA ALA A 189 -27.96 25.69 -14.29
C ALA A 189 -26.52 25.33 -14.69
N GLY A 190 -25.98 25.96 -15.68
CA GLY A 190 -24.61 25.77 -16.12
C GLY A 190 -24.43 24.40 -16.79
N TYR A 191 -24.52 24.40 -18.08
CA TYR A 191 -23.97 23.30 -18.90
C TYR A 191 -22.51 23.11 -18.56
N GLY A 192 -22.23 22.29 -17.59
CA GLY A 192 -20.89 21.85 -17.31
C GLY A 192 -20.52 20.77 -18.31
N LYS A 193 -19.63 21.04 -19.24
CA LYS A 193 -18.96 20.03 -20.05
C LYS A 193 -18.03 19.28 -19.12
N TYR A 194 -18.52 18.23 -18.47
CA TYR A 194 -17.68 17.37 -17.65
C TYR A 194 -17.04 16.30 -18.52
N ASN A 195 -15.76 16.07 -18.33
CA ASN A 195 -15.07 14.96 -18.96
C ASN A 195 -15.60 13.65 -18.37
N VAL A 196 -16.00 12.77 -19.24
CA VAL A 196 -16.33 11.38 -18.88
C VAL A 196 -15.08 10.55 -19.09
N TYR A 197 -14.65 9.86 -18.05
CA TYR A 197 -13.50 8.96 -18.12
C TYR A 197 -13.98 7.52 -18.14
N LYS A 198 -13.31 6.66 -18.90
CA LYS A 198 -13.54 5.21 -18.87
C LYS A 198 -12.36 4.53 -18.20
N LYS A 199 -12.62 3.86 -17.09
CA LYS A 199 -11.65 3.09 -16.32
C LYS A 199 -12.28 1.77 -15.88
N ASP A 200 -11.60 0.65 -16.11
CA ASP A 200 -12.02 -0.70 -15.71
C ASP A 200 -13.47 -1.04 -16.16
N GLY A 201 -13.83 -0.65 -17.38
CA GLY A 201 -15.16 -0.86 -17.93
C GLY A 201 -16.25 0.06 -17.36
N LYS A 202 -15.92 0.95 -16.44
CA LYS A 202 -16.83 1.91 -15.81
C LYS A 202 -16.64 3.31 -16.40
N TYR A 203 -17.74 4.07 -16.46
CA TYR A 203 -17.70 5.49 -16.80
C TYR A 203 -17.70 6.31 -15.52
N ILE A 204 -16.75 7.23 -15.40
CA ILE A 204 -16.53 8.06 -14.20
C ILE A 204 -16.71 9.51 -14.58
N VAL A 205 -17.51 10.22 -13.79
CA VAL A 205 -17.69 11.68 -13.88
C VAL A 205 -17.50 12.26 -12.49
N THR A 206 -16.62 13.26 -12.37
CA THR A 206 -16.44 13.98 -11.11
C THR A 206 -17.33 15.21 -11.11
N LEU A 207 -18.19 15.33 -10.12
CA LEU A 207 -19.19 16.39 -10.00
C LEU A 207 -18.88 17.29 -8.81
N ASN A 208 -19.13 18.59 -8.92
CA ASN A 208 -18.97 19.52 -7.81
C ASN A 208 -20.19 19.45 -6.88
N LYS A 209 -19.98 19.13 -5.61
CA LYS A 209 -21.01 18.90 -4.59
C LYS A 209 -21.92 20.13 -4.37
N GLU A 210 -21.42 21.33 -4.58
CA GLU A 210 -22.18 22.56 -4.29
C GLU A 210 -23.34 22.82 -5.27
N HIS A 211 -23.35 22.15 -6.41
CA HIS A 211 -24.35 22.37 -7.46
C HIS A 211 -25.55 21.42 -7.39
N TYR A 212 -25.61 20.48 -6.40
CA TYR A 212 -26.56 19.38 -6.46
C TYR A 212 -27.41 19.25 -5.20
N LYS A 213 -28.64 19.71 -5.27
CA LYS A 213 -29.68 19.31 -4.30
C LYS A 213 -30.51 18.13 -4.80
N GLN A 214 -30.65 17.96 -6.11
CA GLN A 214 -31.28 16.80 -6.75
C GLN A 214 -30.61 16.56 -8.10
N LEU A 215 -30.25 15.31 -8.37
CA LEU A 215 -29.45 14.91 -9.53
C LEU A 215 -30.27 14.07 -10.50
N TYR A 216 -30.33 14.53 -11.73
CA TYR A 216 -30.76 13.74 -12.88
C TYR A 216 -29.59 13.56 -13.81
N PHE A 217 -29.34 12.34 -14.24
CA PHE A 217 -28.21 12.02 -15.08
C PHE A 217 -28.69 11.57 -16.46
N ALA A 218 -28.05 12.09 -17.49
CA ALA A 218 -28.13 11.55 -18.83
C ALA A 218 -26.74 11.50 -19.45
N PHE A 219 -26.40 10.39 -20.07
CA PHE A 219 -25.24 10.28 -20.94
C PHE A 219 -25.71 10.47 -22.38
N SER A 220 -25.05 11.32 -23.14
CA SER A 220 -25.37 11.55 -24.55
C SER A 220 -24.14 11.81 -25.35
N THR A 221 -24.12 11.33 -26.58
CA THR A 221 -23.21 11.79 -27.62
C THR A 221 -23.64 13.18 -28.11
N SER A 222 -22.70 14.04 -28.49
CA SER A 222 -22.83 15.48 -28.61
C SER A 222 -24.03 16.04 -29.40
N ASN A 223 -24.57 15.28 -30.34
CA ASN A 223 -25.68 15.74 -31.21
C ASN A 223 -27.02 15.08 -30.91
N TYR A 224 -27.04 14.08 -30.08
CA TYR A 224 -28.22 13.23 -29.91
C TYR A 224 -29.24 13.79 -28.91
N TYR A 225 -28.77 14.54 -27.89
CA TYR A 225 -29.67 15.03 -26.86
C TYR A 225 -30.65 16.10 -27.29
N LYS A 226 -30.34 16.85 -28.35
CA LYS A 226 -31.23 17.91 -28.85
C LYS A 226 -32.56 17.38 -29.36
N ASN A 227 -32.58 16.13 -29.77
CA ASN A 227 -33.74 15.47 -30.38
C ASN A 227 -34.36 14.38 -29.54
N MET A 228 -33.82 14.12 -28.34
CA MET A 228 -34.35 13.09 -27.44
C MET A 228 -35.57 13.59 -26.68
N THR A 229 -36.63 12.80 -26.65
CA THR A 229 -37.73 13.03 -25.73
C THR A 229 -37.28 12.71 -24.29
N PRO A 230 -37.93 13.25 -23.24
CA PRO A 230 -37.61 12.92 -21.86
C PRO A 230 -37.60 11.42 -21.56
N LYS A 231 -38.47 10.67 -22.21
CA LYS A 231 -38.60 9.22 -22.07
C LYS A 231 -37.41 8.47 -22.67
N ASP A 232 -36.89 8.89 -23.80
CA ASP A 232 -35.73 8.30 -24.46
C ASP A 232 -34.43 8.63 -23.70
N LYS A 233 -34.39 9.78 -23.05
CA LYS A 233 -33.26 10.23 -22.22
C LYS A 233 -33.08 9.38 -20.97
N LEU A 234 -34.14 8.74 -20.49
CA LEU A 234 -34.11 7.84 -19.30
C LEU A 234 -33.96 6.38 -19.68
N ALA A 235 -34.39 5.96 -20.87
CA ALA A 235 -34.42 4.54 -21.28
C ALA A 235 -33.03 3.96 -21.61
N GLY A 236 -32.02 4.77 -21.82
CA GLY A 236 -30.66 4.33 -22.12
C GLY A 236 -29.69 4.28 -20.93
N VAL A 237 -30.18 4.60 -19.73
CA VAL A 237 -29.33 4.63 -18.54
C VAL A 237 -29.41 3.29 -17.83
N ASN A 238 -28.49 2.40 -18.12
CA ASN A 238 -28.16 1.36 -17.16
C ASN A 238 -27.77 2.06 -15.84
N PRO A 239 -28.34 1.66 -14.70
CA PRO A 239 -28.03 2.27 -13.42
C PRO A 239 -26.52 2.19 -13.19
N VAL A 240 -25.86 3.32 -13.29
CA VAL A 240 -24.45 3.43 -12.95
C VAL A 240 -24.37 3.27 -11.44
N SER A 241 -23.67 2.27 -10.98
CA SER A 241 -23.41 2.07 -9.54
C SER A 241 -22.64 3.29 -9.03
N TYR A 242 -23.30 4.09 -8.19
CA TYR A 242 -22.71 5.25 -7.55
C TYR A 242 -21.75 4.80 -6.46
N THR A 243 -20.45 4.89 -6.68
CA THR A 243 -19.50 4.51 -5.64
C THR A 243 -18.86 5.68 -4.92
N HIS A 244 -18.94 6.92 -5.41
CA HIS A 244 -18.40 8.07 -4.67
C HIS A 244 -19.13 9.38 -5.04
N LEU A 245 -20.04 9.81 -4.16
CA LEU A 245 -20.36 11.23 -3.97
C LEU A 245 -19.48 11.75 -2.85
N ARG A 246 -18.52 12.59 -3.15
CA ARG A 246 -17.75 13.35 -2.16
C ARG A 246 -18.18 14.81 -2.15
#